data_991ddaff25d714b1176c4b728e22b58c
#
_entry.id   991ddaff25d714b1176c4b728e22b58c
#
_cell.length_a   1.000
_cell.length_b   1.000
_cell.length_c   1.000
_cell.angle_alpha   90.00
_cell.angle_beta   90.00
_cell.angle_gamma   90.00
#
_symmetry.space_group_name_H-M   'P 1'
#
loop_
_entity.id
_entity.type
_entity.pdbx_description
1 polymer ?
#
loop_
_entity_poly.entity_id
_entity_poly.type
_entity_poly.pdbx_seq_one_letter_code
_entity_poly.pdbx_strand_id
1 'polypeptide(L)'
;MSEEENIEEQLTDNNPQSTENENISEPSTNMEVHKHPHHITHKKKWSEYLLEFLMLFLAVFLGFLAENFREHQVEKERGKQYIESFYGDLKTDTTEFSRLIVFDEKKKVGLNGMFSCYDTIQKNWMTNSCLAILVKYSSFSNAANFSDGTLQQLKNAGGFRLLNKTDRDSIISYDNKIKSYKDYESTLFQQSQDNVRNTFSMLGNFKANKFLNKSAAGADSSQTEMPLMFSNDKALLNKYFNDLFRYRVSIIGQIRQVKEIKEKATRLIEYFKKEYYFE
;
A
#
# COMPACT_ATOMS: atom_id res chain seq x y z
N MET A 1 -37.06 4.20 22.11
CA MET A 1 -36.64 4.48 23.48
C MET A 1 -35.32 5.19 23.27
N SER A 2 -35.37 6.51 23.10
CA SER A 2 -35.23 7.58 24.11
C SER A 2 -33.77 7.56 24.65
N GLU A 3 -32.96 8.58 24.55
CA GLU A 3 -33.20 9.99 24.89
C GLU A 3 -32.17 10.90 24.19
N GLU A 4 -32.70 11.97 23.67
CA GLU A 4 -32.05 13.23 23.35
C GLU A 4 -31.65 13.93 24.65
N GLU A 5 -30.54 14.67 24.66
CA GLU A 5 -30.43 15.84 25.52
C GLU A 5 -29.67 16.97 24.81
N ASN A 6 -30.50 17.95 24.49
CA ASN A 6 -30.26 19.35 24.17
C ASN A 6 -29.76 20.11 25.39
N ILE A 7 -28.76 20.95 25.24
CA ILE A 7 -28.66 22.16 26.11
C ILE A 7 -28.30 23.36 25.23
N GLU A 8 -29.29 24.23 25.13
CA GLU A 8 -29.29 25.62 24.68
C GLU A 8 -28.71 26.58 25.73
N GLU A 9 -28.24 27.71 25.19
CA GLU A 9 -28.35 29.10 25.75
C GLU A 9 -27.51 29.50 26.97
N GLN A 10 -26.77 30.59 26.82
CA GLN A 10 -27.25 31.91 27.25
C GLN A 10 -26.30 33.06 26.84
N LEU A 11 -26.91 33.98 26.11
CA LEU A 11 -26.59 35.41 25.99
C LEU A 11 -26.70 36.11 27.32
N THR A 12 -25.77 37.01 27.65
CA THR A 12 -26.08 38.18 28.46
C THR A 12 -25.26 39.39 28.04
N ASP A 13 -25.99 40.27 27.42
CA ASP A 13 -25.84 41.70 27.29
C ASP A 13 -25.78 42.37 28.67
N ASN A 14 -24.92 43.36 28.85
CA ASN A 14 -25.13 44.41 29.84
C ASN A 14 -24.21 45.61 29.59
N ASN A 15 -24.83 46.64 29.00
CA ASN A 15 -24.46 48.01 29.14
C ASN A 15 -25.31 48.60 30.28
N PRO A 16 -24.83 49.50 31.13
CA PRO A 16 -25.55 50.73 31.32
C PRO A 16 -24.70 52.01 31.34
N GLN A 17 -25.31 53.01 30.74
CA GLN A 17 -25.09 54.44 30.88
C GLN A 17 -25.23 54.93 32.31
N SER A 18 -24.62 56.05 32.57
CA SER A 18 -25.13 57.37 32.99
C SER A 18 -24.22 58.10 34.00
N THR A 19 -23.83 59.27 33.56
CA THR A 19 -24.08 60.60 34.13
C THR A 19 -23.47 60.88 35.50
N GLU A 20 -22.59 61.89 35.59
CA GLU A 20 -22.98 63.22 36.05
C GLU A 20 -21.82 64.24 36.13
N ASN A 21 -22.17 65.48 35.92
CA ASN A 21 -21.37 66.69 35.90
C ASN A 21 -20.68 66.94 37.24
N GLU A 22 -19.53 67.60 37.22
CA GLU A 22 -19.25 68.74 38.10
C GLU A 22 -18.18 69.66 37.51
N ASN A 23 -18.59 70.95 37.40
CA ASN A 23 -17.78 72.13 37.16
C ASN A 23 -16.77 72.38 38.26
N ILE A 24 -15.54 72.75 37.91
CA ILE A 24 -14.77 73.75 38.65
C ILE A 24 -13.64 74.34 37.75
N SER A 25 -13.78 75.61 37.49
CA SER A 25 -12.81 76.74 37.36
C SER A 25 -11.46 76.53 36.69
N GLU A 26 -11.24 77.34 35.67
CA GLU A 26 -9.97 77.68 35.01
C GLU A 26 -8.86 78.15 35.97
N PRO A 27 -7.60 77.99 35.57
CA PRO A 27 -6.89 79.18 35.22
C PRO A 27 -6.08 79.00 33.87
N SER A 28 -6.08 80.11 33.19
CA SER A 28 -5.34 80.39 31.94
C SER A 28 -3.88 80.07 32.06
N THR A 29 -3.43 79.18 31.18
CA THR A 29 -2.04 79.10 30.83
C THR A 29 -1.90 79.09 29.31
N ASN A 30 -1.08 79.97 28.83
CA ASN A 30 -0.74 80.24 27.45
C ASN A 30 -0.51 78.95 26.68
N MET A 31 -1.34 78.64 25.67
CA MET A 31 -1.05 77.67 24.65
C MET A 31 -0.06 78.30 23.69
N GLU A 32 1.15 77.82 23.78
CA GLU A 32 2.18 77.99 22.79
C GLU A 32 1.75 77.21 21.50
N VAL A 33 1.30 77.97 20.54
CA VAL A 33 0.92 77.39 19.22
C VAL A 33 2.20 76.96 18.52
N HIS A 34 2.51 75.65 18.70
CA HIS A 34 3.52 75.03 17.85
C HIS A 34 3.03 75.08 16.40
N LYS A 35 3.61 75.98 15.59
CA LYS A 35 3.48 75.99 14.18
C LYS A 35 4.05 74.64 13.66
N HIS A 36 3.17 73.70 13.35
CA HIS A 36 3.54 72.57 12.56
C HIS A 36 4.14 73.05 11.23
N PRO A 37 5.31 72.62 10.85
CA PRO A 37 5.87 72.96 9.53
C PRO A 37 4.87 72.49 8.49
N HIS A 38 4.39 73.41 7.71
CA HIS A 38 3.61 73.09 6.52
C HIS A 38 4.48 72.20 5.66
N HIS A 39 4.17 70.91 5.58
CA HIS A 39 4.73 70.07 4.54
C HIS A 39 4.34 70.71 3.18
N ILE A 40 5.31 71.26 2.52
CA ILE A 40 5.18 71.75 1.15
C ILE A 40 4.91 70.48 0.33
N THR A 41 3.67 70.21 0.01
CA THR A 41 3.25 69.19 -0.93
C THR A 41 3.72 69.61 -2.31
N HIS A 42 4.95 69.32 -2.65
CA HIS A 42 5.41 69.40 -4.04
C HIS A 42 4.45 68.55 -4.88
N LYS A 43 3.80 69.17 -5.84
CA LYS A 43 3.01 68.44 -6.85
C LYS A 43 3.96 67.43 -7.51
N LYS A 44 3.88 66.19 -7.09
CA LYS A 44 4.66 65.10 -7.66
C LYS A 44 4.44 65.12 -9.20
N LYS A 45 5.52 65.04 -9.96
CA LYS A 45 5.44 64.90 -11.41
C LYS A 45 4.87 63.55 -11.75
N TRP A 46 4.14 63.40 -12.81
CA TRP A 46 3.51 62.14 -13.23
C TRP A 46 4.54 60.98 -13.31
N SER A 47 5.79 61.27 -13.63
CA SER A 47 6.90 60.31 -13.60
C SER A 47 7.21 59.74 -12.20
N GLU A 48 6.97 60.52 -11.13
CA GLU A 48 7.20 60.05 -9.78
C GLU A 48 6.12 59.04 -9.35
N TYR A 49 4.86 59.27 -9.74
CA TYR A 49 3.79 58.29 -9.50
C TYR A 49 4.00 57.02 -10.31
N LEU A 50 4.49 57.14 -11.56
CA LEU A 50 4.83 55.96 -12.38
C LEU A 50 5.97 55.16 -11.74
N LEU A 51 6.99 55.82 -11.20
CA LEU A 51 8.11 55.20 -10.54
C LEU A 51 7.66 54.48 -9.25
N GLU A 52 6.83 55.15 -8.43
CA GLU A 52 6.25 54.53 -7.22
C GLU A 52 5.41 53.30 -7.58
N PHE A 53 4.56 53.40 -8.61
CA PHE A 53 3.78 52.25 -9.10
C PHE A 53 4.69 51.11 -9.58
N LEU A 54 5.71 51.42 -10.38
CA LEU A 54 6.65 50.44 -10.90
C LEU A 54 7.41 49.73 -9.80
N MET A 55 7.86 50.49 -8.78
CA MET A 55 8.54 49.90 -7.60
C MET A 55 7.64 48.95 -6.83
N LEU A 56 6.37 49.35 -6.61
CA LEU A 56 5.39 48.53 -5.91
C LEU A 56 5.03 47.28 -6.72
N PHE A 57 4.82 47.47 -8.01
CA PHE A 57 4.60 46.34 -8.94
C PHE A 57 5.76 45.35 -8.96
N LEU A 58 7.00 45.87 -9.09
CA LEU A 58 8.20 45.00 -9.05
C LEU A 58 8.34 44.26 -7.73
N ALA A 59 8.06 44.91 -6.60
CA ALA A 59 8.15 44.25 -5.30
C ALA A 59 7.17 43.06 -5.20
N VAL A 60 5.90 43.27 -5.61
CA VAL A 60 4.89 42.21 -5.63
C VAL A 60 5.25 41.11 -6.62
N PHE A 61 5.66 41.51 -7.82
CA PHE A 61 6.06 40.57 -8.89
C PHE A 61 7.26 39.68 -8.48
N LEU A 62 8.31 40.31 -7.92
CA LEU A 62 9.47 39.57 -7.42
C LEU A 62 9.12 38.66 -6.25
N GLY A 63 8.22 39.08 -5.36
CA GLY A 63 7.69 38.26 -4.29
C GLY A 63 6.97 37.00 -4.83
N PHE A 64 6.12 37.20 -5.85
CA PHE A 64 5.44 36.08 -6.51
C PHE A 64 6.42 35.12 -7.21
N LEU A 65 7.44 35.64 -7.91
CA LEU A 65 8.46 34.82 -8.54
C LEU A 65 9.27 34.02 -7.52
N ALA A 66 9.64 34.65 -6.40
CA ALA A 66 10.40 33.98 -5.32
C ALA A 66 9.58 32.85 -4.69
N GLU A 67 8.28 33.10 -4.45
CA GLU A 67 7.39 32.07 -3.90
C GLU A 67 7.17 30.91 -4.86
N ASN A 68 6.94 31.20 -6.15
CA ASN A 68 6.81 30.16 -7.18
C ASN A 68 8.08 29.30 -7.30
N PHE A 69 9.25 29.94 -7.24
CA PHE A 69 10.52 29.20 -7.24
C PHE A 69 10.67 28.33 -6.00
N ARG A 70 10.34 28.86 -4.82
CA ARG A 70 10.37 28.11 -3.55
C ARG A 70 9.42 26.90 -3.60
N GLU A 71 8.19 27.11 -4.06
CA GLU A 71 7.20 26.04 -4.20
C GLU A 71 7.70 24.93 -5.13
N HIS A 72 8.27 25.30 -6.26
CA HIS A 72 8.81 24.31 -7.20
C HIS A 72 9.97 23.47 -6.59
N GLN A 73 10.84 24.10 -5.79
CA GLN A 73 11.90 23.37 -5.08
C GLN A 73 11.34 22.40 -4.03
N VAL A 74 10.33 22.84 -3.27
CA VAL A 74 9.65 22.00 -2.27
C VAL A 74 8.95 20.82 -2.95
N GLU A 75 8.26 21.03 -4.06
CA GLU A 75 7.61 19.96 -4.83
C GLU A 75 8.63 18.94 -5.36
N LYS A 76 9.75 19.41 -5.88
CA LYS A 76 10.85 18.53 -6.35
C LYS A 76 11.41 17.68 -5.22
N GLU A 77 11.65 18.26 -4.05
CA GLU A 77 12.14 17.52 -2.89
C GLU A 77 11.13 16.49 -2.40
N ARG A 78 9.84 16.84 -2.33
CA ARG A 78 8.78 15.88 -2.02
C ARG A 78 8.71 14.73 -3.02
N GLY A 79 8.86 15.03 -4.32
CA GLY A 79 8.93 14.01 -5.36
C GLY A 79 10.08 13.02 -5.12
N LYS A 80 11.26 13.54 -4.76
CA LYS A 80 12.43 12.71 -4.42
C LYS A 80 12.17 11.83 -3.19
N GLN A 81 11.54 12.35 -2.15
CA GLN A 81 11.18 11.59 -0.95
C GLN A 81 10.21 10.43 -1.27
N TYR A 82 9.26 10.64 -2.18
CA TYR A 82 8.40 9.55 -2.65
C TYR A 82 9.19 8.47 -3.40
N ILE A 83 10.14 8.86 -4.25
CA ILE A 83 10.99 7.88 -4.95
C ILE A 83 11.86 7.10 -3.97
N GLU A 84 12.43 7.75 -2.96
CA GLU A 84 13.24 7.09 -1.92
C GLU A 84 12.41 6.09 -1.11
N SER A 85 11.20 6.48 -0.69
CA SER A 85 10.27 5.59 0.00
C SER A 85 9.88 4.39 -0.88
N PHE A 86 9.57 4.64 -2.14
CA PHE A 86 9.22 3.58 -3.09
C PHE A 86 10.40 2.66 -3.39
N TYR A 87 11.61 3.18 -3.44
CA TYR A 87 12.83 2.38 -3.56
C TYR A 87 13.00 1.42 -2.36
N GLY A 88 12.70 1.88 -1.14
CA GLY A 88 12.66 1.04 0.05
C GLY A 88 11.60 -0.07 -0.05
N ASP A 89 10.39 0.28 -0.52
CA ASP A 89 9.31 -0.68 -0.75
C ASP A 89 9.74 -1.76 -1.75
N LEU A 90 10.38 -1.40 -2.86
CA LEU A 90 10.88 -2.35 -3.86
C LEU A 90 11.93 -3.32 -3.29
N LYS A 91 12.82 -2.87 -2.42
CA LYS A 91 13.80 -3.74 -1.74
C LYS A 91 13.09 -4.77 -0.86
N THR A 92 12.10 -4.34 -0.10
CA THR A 92 11.28 -5.22 0.73
C THR A 92 10.52 -6.24 -0.10
N ASP A 93 9.87 -5.79 -1.17
CA ASP A 93 9.12 -6.62 -2.09
C ASP A 93 10.01 -7.68 -2.78
N THR A 94 11.21 -7.33 -3.23
CA THR A 94 12.12 -8.31 -3.85
C THR A 94 12.55 -9.43 -2.91
N THR A 95 12.66 -9.12 -1.62
CA THR A 95 12.93 -10.12 -0.57
C THR A 95 11.72 -11.06 -0.40
N GLU A 96 10.53 -10.49 -0.33
CA GLU A 96 9.29 -11.26 -0.21
C GLU A 96 9.03 -12.13 -1.44
N PHE A 97 9.26 -11.62 -2.66
CA PHE A 97 9.18 -12.43 -3.88
C PHE A 97 10.15 -13.61 -3.86
N SER A 98 11.36 -13.40 -3.36
CA SER A 98 12.35 -14.48 -3.26
C SER A 98 11.86 -15.59 -2.33
N ARG A 99 11.28 -15.21 -1.18
CA ARG A 99 10.71 -16.14 -0.21
C ARG A 99 9.54 -16.93 -0.81
N LEU A 100 8.65 -16.25 -1.51
CA LEU A 100 7.48 -16.86 -2.14
C LEU A 100 7.88 -17.84 -3.25
N ILE A 101 8.84 -17.46 -4.11
CA ILE A 101 9.37 -18.35 -5.16
C ILE A 101 9.92 -19.63 -4.56
N VAL A 102 10.76 -19.53 -3.51
CA VAL A 102 11.34 -20.71 -2.83
C VAL A 102 10.26 -21.61 -2.24
N PHE A 103 9.25 -21.01 -1.63
CA PHE A 103 8.13 -21.76 -1.05
C PHE A 103 7.33 -22.50 -2.12
N ASP A 104 6.98 -21.82 -3.21
CA ASP A 104 6.19 -22.42 -4.29
C ASP A 104 6.97 -23.45 -5.12
N GLU A 105 8.27 -23.27 -5.28
CA GLU A 105 9.12 -24.30 -5.91
C GLU A 105 9.13 -25.59 -5.06
N LYS A 106 9.19 -25.48 -3.72
CA LYS A 106 9.06 -26.65 -2.83
C LYS A 106 7.70 -27.34 -2.97
N LYS A 107 6.61 -26.55 -3.06
CA LYS A 107 5.26 -27.09 -3.29
C LYS A 107 5.18 -27.82 -4.63
N LYS A 108 5.66 -27.20 -5.71
CA LYS A 108 5.70 -27.77 -7.04
C LYS A 108 6.43 -29.11 -7.05
N VAL A 109 7.60 -29.18 -6.39
CA VAL A 109 8.38 -30.43 -6.27
C VAL A 109 7.63 -31.48 -5.45
N GLY A 110 7.03 -31.09 -4.32
CA GLY A 110 6.25 -32.01 -3.48
C GLY A 110 5.04 -32.62 -4.18
N LEU A 111 4.48 -31.91 -5.16
CA LEU A 111 3.35 -32.40 -5.98
C LEU A 111 3.77 -33.22 -7.21
N ASN A 112 5.06 -33.33 -7.52
CA ASN A 112 5.52 -34.08 -8.69
C ASN A 112 5.17 -35.59 -8.64
N GLY A 113 5.12 -36.16 -7.43
CA GLY A 113 4.80 -37.58 -7.22
C GLY A 113 3.31 -37.93 -7.38
N MET A 114 2.44 -36.99 -7.80
CA MET A 114 0.99 -37.25 -7.83
C MET A 114 0.57 -38.41 -8.72
N PHE A 115 1.21 -38.60 -9.88
CA PHE A 115 0.87 -39.69 -10.79
C PHE A 115 1.22 -41.05 -10.22
N SER A 116 2.45 -41.22 -9.71
CA SER A 116 2.86 -42.48 -9.09
C SER A 116 2.07 -42.74 -7.78
N CYS A 117 1.70 -41.71 -7.08
CA CYS A 117 0.81 -41.81 -5.90
C CYS A 117 -0.59 -42.31 -6.32
N TYR A 118 -1.15 -41.79 -7.40
CA TYR A 118 -2.43 -42.24 -7.93
C TYR A 118 -2.41 -43.74 -8.27
N ASP A 119 -1.38 -44.21 -8.99
CA ASP A 119 -1.22 -45.63 -9.35
C ASP A 119 -1.06 -46.53 -8.10
N THR A 120 -0.37 -46.05 -7.07
CA THR A 120 -0.19 -46.75 -5.81
C THR A 120 -1.52 -46.87 -5.04
N ILE A 121 -2.26 -45.78 -4.95
CA ILE A 121 -3.57 -45.75 -4.27
C ILE A 121 -4.60 -46.59 -4.99
N GLN A 122 -4.58 -46.67 -6.34
CA GLN A 122 -5.45 -47.53 -7.09
C GLN A 122 -5.24 -49.02 -6.76
N LYS A 123 -4.01 -49.39 -6.41
CA LYS A 123 -3.67 -50.76 -6.00
C LYS A 123 -3.93 -51.00 -4.51
N ASN A 124 -3.64 -50.03 -3.69
CA ASN A 124 -3.84 -50.10 -2.23
C ASN A 124 -4.17 -48.70 -1.68
N TRP A 125 -5.46 -48.40 -1.60
CA TRP A 125 -5.94 -47.09 -1.11
C TRP A 125 -5.60 -46.81 0.36
N MET A 126 -5.19 -47.82 1.12
CA MET A 126 -4.75 -47.66 2.52
C MET A 126 -3.32 -47.14 2.63
N THR A 127 -2.56 -47.04 1.55
CA THR A 127 -1.21 -46.50 1.55
C THR A 127 -1.22 -44.99 1.83
N ASN A 128 -0.55 -44.58 2.91
CA ASN A 128 -0.66 -43.22 3.43
C ASN A 128 0.51 -42.31 3.06
N SER A 129 1.71 -42.85 2.80
CA SER A 129 2.93 -42.05 2.68
C SER A 129 2.90 -41.04 1.52
N CYS A 130 2.51 -41.47 0.33
CA CYS A 130 2.45 -40.57 -0.82
C CYS A 130 1.33 -39.54 -0.68
N LEU A 131 0.17 -39.95 -0.14
CA LEU A 131 -0.97 -39.06 0.03
C LEU A 131 -0.68 -37.98 1.08
N ALA A 132 -0.01 -38.33 2.19
CA ALA A 132 0.41 -37.39 3.22
C ALA A 132 1.28 -36.26 2.65
N ILE A 133 2.21 -36.59 1.73
CA ILE A 133 3.04 -35.61 1.03
C ILE A 133 2.17 -34.66 0.16
N LEU A 134 1.25 -35.22 -0.63
CA LEU A 134 0.38 -34.42 -1.49
C LEU A 134 -0.53 -33.50 -0.67
N VAL A 135 -1.13 -33.99 0.40
CA VAL A 135 -1.98 -33.20 1.31
C VAL A 135 -1.17 -32.10 1.97
N LYS A 136 0.05 -32.40 2.46
CA LYS A 136 0.93 -31.39 3.04
C LYS A 136 1.16 -30.22 2.09
N TYR A 137 1.55 -30.52 0.84
CA TYR A 137 1.89 -29.46 -0.14
C TYR A 137 0.68 -28.79 -0.79
N SER A 138 -0.52 -29.35 -0.69
CA SER A 138 -1.76 -28.73 -1.19
C SER A 138 -2.51 -27.93 -0.12
N SER A 139 -2.30 -28.21 1.17
CA SER A 139 -3.05 -27.59 2.27
C SER A 139 -2.57 -26.20 2.65
N PHE A 140 -1.28 -25.89 2.46
CA PHE A 140 -0.71 -24.61 2.87
C PHE A 140 -0.64 -23.64 1.71
N SER A 141 -1.09 -22.40 1.95
CA SER A 141 -0.87 -21.26 1.08
C SER A 141 0.01 -20.24 1.77
N ASN A 142 0.72 -19.47 0.99
CA ASN A 142 1.48 -18.34 1.46
C ASN A 142 1.10 -17.16 0.60
N ALA A 143 0.45 -16.17 1.19
CA ALA A 143 0.11 -14.94 0.50
C ALA A 143 1.36 -14.07 0.37
N ALA A 144 1.49 -13.39 -0.76
CA ALA A 144 2.51 -12.37 -0.92
C ALA A 144 2.04 -11.07 -0.26
N ASN A 145 2.87 -10.53 0.64
CA ASN A 145 2.66 -9.20 1.20
C ASN A 145 3.47 -8.19 0.39
N PHE A 146 2.79 -7.25 -0.23
CA PHE A 146 3.41 -6.17 -1.00
C PHE A 146 3.40 -4.88 -0.20
N SER A 147 4.49 -4.14 -0.29
CA SER A 147 4.60 -2.80 0.27
C SER A 147 3.84 -1.82 -0.64
N ASP A 148 2.62 -1.43 -0.26
CA ASP A 148 1.79 -0.55 -1.09
C ASP A 148 1.57 0.85 -0.51
N GLY A 149 2.14 1.15 0.66
CA GLY A 149 1.95 2.41 1.37
C GLY A 149 2.35 3.64 0.56
N THR A 150 3.57 3.64 0.00
CA THR A 150 4.06 4.73 -0.84
C THR A 150 3.22 4.87 -2.12
N LEU A 151 2.87 3.74 -2.73
CA LEU A 151 2.06 3.72 -3.95
C LEU A 151 0.66 4.29 -3.71
N GLN A 152 0.03 3.98 -2.58
CA GLN A 152 -1.26 4.54 -2.19
C GLN A 152 -1.17 6.05 -1.95
N GLN A 153 -0.11 6.53 -1.31
CA GLN A 153 0.12 7.96 -1.13
C GLN A 153 0.29 8.67 -2.48
N LEU A 154 1.09 8.11 -3.40
CA LEU A 154 1.25 8.65 -4.76
C LEU A 154 -0.08 8.77 -5.52
N LYS A 155 -0.98 7.81 -5.36
CA LYS A 155 -2.29 7.79 -6.01
C LYS A 155 -3.27 8.78 -5.37
N ASN A 156 -3.36 8.78 -4.04
CA ASN A 156 -4.43 9.47 -3.32
C ASN A 156 -4.11 10.95 -3.04
N ALA A 157 -2.83 11.26 -2.80
CA ALA A 157 -2.39 12.63 -2.52
C ALA A 157 -1.96 13.42 -3.78
N GLY A 158 -2.22 12.89 -4.99
CA GLY A 158 -1.78 13.51 -6.23
C GLY A 158 -0.25 13.51 -6.40
N GLY A 159 0.46 12.65 -5.68
CA GLY A 159 1.93 12.57 -5.65
C GLY A 159 2.55 12.30 -7.02
N PHE A 160 1.84 11.64 -7.93
CA PHE A 160 2.32 11.38 -9.29
C PHE A 160 2.62 12.64 -10.10
N ARG A 161 2.00 13.80 -9.79
CA ARG A 161 2.30 15.07 -10.44
C ARG A 161 3.70 15.60 -10.10
N LEU A 162 4.23 15.19 -8.93
CA LEU A 162 5.53 15.61 -8.43
C LEU A 162 6.69 14.83 -9.07
N LEU A 163 6.38 13.73 -9.76
CA LEU A 163 7.35 12.88 -10.42
C LEU A 163 7.55 13.26 -11.88
N ASN A 164 8.76 13.07 -12.38
CA ASN A 164 8.99 13.15 -13.81
C ASN A 164 8.21 12.02 -14.54
N LYS A 165 8.06 12.16 -15.85
CA LYS A 165 7.27 11.22 -16.66
C LYS A 165 7.81 9.79 -16.59
N THR A 166 9.12 9.62 -16.66
CA THR A 166 9.77 8.30 -16.69
C THR A 166 9.55 7.53 -15.39
N ASP A 167 9.71 8.21 -14.25
CA ASP A 167 9.49 7.62 -12.93
C ASP A 167 8.04 7.22 -12.74
N ARG A 168 7.13 8.15 -13.02
CA ARG A 168 5.69 7.91 -12.93
C ARG A 168 5.26 6.72 -13.78
N ASP A 169 5.63 6.68 -15.06
CA ASP A 169 5.24 5.62 -15.98
C ASP A 169 5.82 4.27 -15.54
N SER A 170 7.04 4.27 -15.00
CA SER A 170 7.72 3.10 -14.47
C SER A 170 7.02 2.53 -13.23
N ILE A 171 6.64 3.40 -12.29
CA ILE A 171 5.90 3.02 -11.07
C ILE A 171 4.51 2.49 -11.42
N ILE A 172 3.78 3.17 -12.32
CA ILE A 172 2.46 2.70 -12.78
C ILE A 172 2.57 1.34 -13.46
N SER A 173 3.61 1.14 -14.27
CA SER A 173 3.83 -0.14 -14.93
C SER A 173 4.17 -1.28 -13.95
N TYR A 174 4.84 -0.98 -12.82
CA TYR A 174 5.04 -1.93 -11.73
C TYR A 174 3.71 -2.24 -11.02
N ASP A 175 2.95 -1.22 -10.63
CA ASP A 175 1.63 -1.37 -10.01
C ASP A 175 0.67 -2.24 -10.82
N ASN A 176 0.66 -2.06 -12.15
CA ASN A 176 -0.17 -2.87 -13.03
C ASN A 176 0.22 -4.36 -13.02
N LYS A 177 1.52 -4.66 -12.89
CA LYS A 177 1.99 -6.05 -12.73
C LYS A 177 1.55 -6.65 -11.38
N ILE A 178 1.64 -5.88 -10.30
CA ILE A 178 1.14 -6.30 -8.97
C ILE A 178 -0.36 -6.58 -9.01
N LYS A 179 -1.15 -5.69 -9.62
CA LYS A 179 -2.59 -5.88 -9.78
C LYS A 179 -2.92 -7.16 -10.55
N SER A 180 -2.28 -7.36 -11.70
CA SER A 180 -2.46 -8.57 -12.50
C SER A 180 -2.13 -9.85 -11.73
N TYR A 181 -1.10 -9.80 -10.88
CA TYR A 181 -0.78 -10.92 -9.99
C TYR A 181 -1.86 -11.13 -8.92
N LYS A 182 -2.32 -10.07 -8.26
CA LYS A 182 -3.39 -10.16 -7.24
C LYS A 182 -4.68 -10.75 -7.84
N ASP A 183 -5.03 -10.35 -9.06
CA ASP A 183 -6.18 -10.90 -9.78
C ASP A 183 -5.99 -12.39 -10.09
N TYR A 184 -4.79 -12.79 -10.53
CA TYR A 184 -4.46 -14.19 -10.74
C TYR A 184 -4.52 -15.01 -9.44
N GLU A 185 -3.95 -14.48 -8.36
CA GLU A 185 -3.93 -15.13 -7.04
C GLU A 185 -5.35 -15.35 -6.52
N SER A 186 -6.19 -14.32 -6.55
CA SER A 186 -7.57 -14.39 -6.02
C SER A 186 -8.51 -15.24 -6.85
N THR A 187 -8.31 -15.30 -8.17
CA THR A 187 -9.22 -16.02 -9.07
C THR A 187 -8.76 -17.45 -9.34
N LEU A 188 -7.63 -17.63 -10.03
CA LEU A 188 -7.19 -18.92 -10.50
C LEU A 188 -6.45 -19.75 -9.45
N PHE A 189 -5.56 -19.10 -8.70
CA PHE A 189 -4.74 -19.82 -7.72
C PHE A 189 -5.58 -20.27 -6.52
N GLN A 190 -6.31 -19.36 -5.89
CA GLN A 190 -7.17 -19.69 -4.74
C GLN A 190 -8.26 -20.69 -5.12
N GLN A 191 -8.95 -20.47 -6.23
CA GLN A 191 -9.98 -21.40 -6.71
C GLN A 191 -9.42 -22.82 -6.94
N SER A 192 -8.24 -22.95 -7.53
CA SER A 192 -7.61 -24.26 -7.73
C SER A 192 -7.25 -24.94 -6.43
N GLN A 193 -6.78 -24.19 -5.43
CA GLN A 193 -6.47 -24.71 -4.09
C GLN A 193 -7.74 -25.13 -3.34
N ASP A 194 -8.79 -24.33 -3.40
CA ASP A 194 -10.06 -24.64 -2.76
C ASP A 194 -10.72 -25.89 -3.35
N ASN A 195 -10.61 -26.09 -4.67
CA ASN A 195 -11.08 -27.32 -5.29
C ASN A 195 -10.37 -28.55 -4.72
N VAL A 196 -9.04 -28.50 -4.54
CA VAL A 196 -8.28 -29.58 -3.90
C VAL A 196 -8.74 -29.82 -2.46
N ARG A 197 -8.89 -28.76 -1.68
CA ARG A 197 -9.37 -28.85 -0.28
C ARG A 197 -10.77 -29.43 -0.18
N ASN A 198 -11.68 -28.93 -1.03
CA ASN A 198 -13.06 -29.39 -1.05
C ASN A 198 -13.15 -30.86 -1.45
N THR A 199 -12.44 -31.30 -2.49
CA THR A 199 -12.44 -32.69 -2.91
C THR A 199 -11.79 -33.60 -1.85
N PHE A 200 -10.68 -33.13 -1.23
CA PHE A 200 -10.06 -33.89 -0.16
C PHE A 200 -10.95 -33.99 1.08
N SER A 201 -11.76 -32.98 1.39
CA SER A 201 -12.69 -33.03 2.52
C SER A 201 -13.72 -34.16 2.43
N MET A 202 -14.05 -34.59 1.20
CA MET A 202 -14.95 -35.72 0.94
C MET A 202 -14.24 -37.07 0.98
N LEU A 203 -12.94 -37.09 0.68
CA LEU A 203 -12.11 -38.30 0.69
C LEU A 203 -11.43 -38.54 2.02
N GLY A 204 -11.01 -37.47 2.70
CA GLY A 204 -10.11 -37.50 3.85
C GLY A 204 -10.76 -38.07 5.10
N ASN A 205 -9.97 -38.82 5.87
CA ASN A 205 -10.38 -39.35 7.15
C ASN A 205 -10.15 -38.28 8.24
N PHE A 206 -11.23 -37.77 8.83
CA PHE A 206 -11.16 -36.76 9.89
C PHE A 206 -10.23 -37.16 11.05
N LYS A 207 -10.27 -38.41 11.49
CA LYS A 207 -9.42 -38.89 12.57
C LYS A 207 -7.93 -38.85 12.25
N ALA A 208 -7.58 -38.93 10.96
CA ALA A 208 -6.19 -38.82 10.49
C ALA A 208 -5.64 -37.38 10.48
N ASN A 209 -6.50 -36.36 10.59
CA ASN A 209 -6.07 -34.95 10.57
C ASN A 209 -5.09 -34.59 11.70
N LYS A 210 -5.18 -35.25 12.86
CA LYS A 210 -4.20 -35.03 13.93
C LYS A 210 -2.77 -35.43 13.55
N PHE A 211 -2.62 -36.40 12.64
CA PHE A 211 -1.31 -36.82 12.13
C PHE A 211 -0.79 -35.84 11.05
N LEU A 212 -1.68 -35.33 10.21
CA LEU A 212 -1.33 -34.28 9.23
C LEU A 212 -0.86 -33.00 9.92
N ASN A 213 -1.48 -32.62 11.03
CA ASN A 213 -1.05 -31.47 11.85
C ASN A 213 0.32 -31.70 12.51
N LYS A 214 0.61 -32.90 12.97
CA LYS A 214 1.95 -33.26 13.49
C LYS A 214 3.02 -33.20 12.41
N SER A 215 2.70 -33.61 11.17
CA SER A 215 3.59 -33.48 10.01
C SER A 215 3.86 -32.02 9.64
N ALA A 216 2.89 -31.13 9.79
CA ALA A 216 3.09 -29.68 9.62
C ALA A 216 4.08 -29.12 10.66
N ALA A 217 4.14 -29.71 11.86
CA ALA A 217 5.10 -29.39 12.91
C ALA A 217 6.45 -30.11 12.78
N GLY A 218 6.73 -30.78 11.63
CA GLY A 218 8.00 -31.47 11.38
C GLY A 218 8.04 -32.93 11.79
N ALA A 219 6.97 -33.52 12.35
CA ALA A 219 6.91 -34.94 12.67
C ALA A 219 6.61 -35.79 11.42
N ASP A 220 7.21 -36.98 11.35
CA ASP A 220 6.99 -37.90 10.22
C ASP A 220 5.56 -38.44 10.24
N SER A 221 4.77 -38.08 9.22
CA SER A 221 3.38 -38.52 9.06
C SER A 221 3.25 -39.86 8.30
N SER A 222 4.37 -40.42 7.85
CA SER A 222 4.38 -41.67 7.06
C SER A 222 4.04 -42.91 7.89
N GLN A 223 4.07 -42.79 9.24
CA GLN A 223 3.86 -43.90 10.18
C GLN A 223 2.46 -43.91 10.80
N THR A 224 1.43 -43.44 10.09
CA THR A 224 0.07 -43.57 10.63
C THR A 224 -0.50 -44.96 10.39
N GLU A 225 -0.90 -45.65 11.46
CA GLU A 225 -1.64 -46.92 11.36
C GLU A 225 -3.05 -46.76 10.76
N MET A 226 -3.51 -45.53 10.65
CA MET A 226 -4.86 -45.19 10.17
C MET A 226 -4.81 -44.64 8.77
N PRO A 227 -5.65 -45.13 7.83
CA PRO A 227 -5.69 -44.61 6.48
C PRO A 227 -6.08 -43.13 6.46
N LEU A 228 -5.36 -42.33 5.65
CA LEU A 228 -5.69 -40.91 5.43
C LEU A 228 -6.98 -40.69 4.65
N MET A 229 -7.42 -41.69 3.88
CA MET A 229 -8.66 -41.68 3.13
C MET A 229 -9.74 -42.49 3.87
N PHE A 230 -10.94 -41.96 3.84
CA PHE A 230 -12.14 -42.63 4.36
C PHE A 230 -12.85 -43.44 3.24
N SER A 231 -12.72 -43.02 1.99
CA SER A 231 -13.39 -43.63 0.85
C SER A 231 -12.39 -43.97 -0.27
N ASN A 232 -12.65 -45.07 -0.96
CA ASN A 232 -11.95 -45.48 -2.18
C ASN A 232 -12.76 -45.27 -3.45
N ASP A 233 -13.76 -44.37 -3.40
CA ASP A 233 -14.54 -43.98 -4.58
C ASP A 233 -13.59 -43.51 -5.71
N LYS A 234 -13.56 -44.29 -6.79
CA LYS A 234 -12.65 -44.03 -7.92
C LYS A 234 -12.96 -42.72 -8.66
N ALA A 235 -14.22 -42.33 -8.76
CA ALA A 235 -14.60 -41.08 -9.43
C ALA A 235 -14.14 -39.88 -8.61
N LEU A 236 -14.35 -39.92 -7.29
CA LEU A 236 -13.91 -38.87 -6.38
C LEU A 236 -12.39 -38.81 -6.27
N LEU A 237 -11.71 -39.97 -6.25
CA LEU A 237 -10.26 -40.05 -6.29
C LEU A 237 -9.70 -39.43 -7.57
N ASN A 238 -10.23 -39.79 -8.73
CA ASN A 238 -9.84 -39.19 -10.00
C ASN A 238 -10.05 -37.67 -10.03
N LYS A 239 -11.20 -37.20 -9.48
CA LYS A 239 -11.46 -35.76 -9.34
C LYS A 239 -10.37 -35.09 -8.48
N TYR A 240 -10.01 -35.67 -7.33
CA TYR A 240 -8.97 -35.09 -6.44
C TYR A 240 -7.64 -34.94 -7.15
N PHE A 241 -7.21 -35.95 -7.89
CA PHE A 241 -5.92 -35.89 -8.62
C PHE A 241 -5.96 -34.91 -9.81
N ASN A 242 -7.11 -34.75 -10.45
CA ASN A 242 -7.30 -33.70 -11.47
C ASN A 242 -7.24 -32.31 -10.83
N ASP A 243 -7.82 -32.12 -9.65
CA ASP A 243 -7.75 -30.85 -8.90
C ASP A 243 -6.29 -30.57 -8.44
N LEU A 244 -5.57 -31.58 -7.97
CA LEU A 244 -4.12 -31.48 -7.65
C LEU A 244 -3.29 -31.07 -8.88
N PHE A 245 -3.56 -31.67 -10.03
CA PHE A 245 -2.88 -31.31 -11.27
C PHE A 245 -3.12 -29.84 -11.63
N ARG A 246 -4.37 -29.39 -11.62
CA ARG A 246 -4.71 -27.98 -11.88
C ARG A 246 -4.05 -27.04 -10.89
N TYR A 247 -4.05 -27.41 -9.60
CA TYR A 247 -3.39 -26.63 -8.56
C TYR A 247 -1.88 -26.54 -8.81
N ARG A 248 -1.23 -27.64 -9.18
CA ARG A 248 0.19 -27.62 -9.54
C ARG A 248 0.47 -26.72 -10.75
N VAL A 249 -0.41 -26.71 -11.76
CA VAL A 249 -0.30 -25.80 -12.90
C VAL A 249 -0.45 -24.35 -12.47
N SER A 250 -1.37 -24.03 -11.54
CA SER A 250 -1.52 -22.68 -11.00
C SER A 250 -0.28 -22.25 -10.19
N ILE A 251 0.35 -23.14 -9.43
CA ILE A 251 1.63 -22.85 -8.74
C ILE A 251 2.72 -22.46 -9.75
N ILE A 252 2.83 -23.18 -10.86
CA ILE A 252 3.81 -22.86 -11.93
C ILE A 252 3.53 -21.46 -12.52
N GLY A 253 2.25 -21.14 -12.73
CA GLY A 253 1.82 -19.82 -13.19
C GLY A 253 2.19 -18.72 -12.18
N GLN A 254 1.97 -18.95 -10.88
CA GLN A 254 2.32 -18.04 -9.80
C GLN A 254 3.83 -17.78 -9.77
N ILE A 255 4.65 -18.82 -9.77
CA ILE A 255 6.11 -18.72 -9.80
C ILE A 255 6.58 -17.84 -10.96
N ARG A 256 6.03 -18.07 -12.18
CA ARG A 256 6.37 -17.27 -13.35
C ARG A 256 6.05 -15.80 -13.17
N GLN A 257 4.83 -15.48 -12.73
CA GLN A 257 4.41 -14.10 -12.52
C GLN A 257 5.25 -13.39 -11.45
N VAL A 258 5.51 -14.06 -10.32
CA VAL A 258 6.33 -13.50 -9.24
C VAL A 258 7.77 -13.25 -9.69
N LYS A 259 8.35 -14.16 -10.51
CA LYS A 259 9.68 -13.95 -11.12
C LYS A 259 9.70 -12.71 -12.02
N GLU A 260 8.69 -12.53 -12.89
CA GLU A 260 8.57 -11.34 -13.74
C GLU A 260 8.45 -10.03 -12.95
N ILE A 261 7.66 -10.04 -11.86
CA ILE A 261 7.51 -8.88 -10.98
C ILE A 261 8.84 -8.57 -10.28
N LYS A 262 9.50 -9.60 -9.74
CA LYS A 262 10.80 -9.47 -9.08
C LYS A 262 11.86 -8.87 -10.00
N GLU A 263 11.95 -9.36 -11.25
CA GLU A 263 12.87 -8.80 -12.25
C GLU A 263 12.56 -7.33 -12.54
N LYS A 264 11.28 -6.98 -12.62
CA LYS A 264 10.87 -5.59 -12.83
C LYS A 264 11.24 -4.71 -11.64
N ALA A 265 10.98 -5.17 -10.40
CA ALA A 265 11.38 -4.47 -9.19
C ALA A 265 12.91 -4.27 -9.13
N THR A 266 13.69 -5.32 -9.45
CA THR A 266 15.16 -5.23 -9.50
C THR A 266 15.64 -4.17 -10.50
N ARG A 267 15.07 -4.16 -11.73
CA ARG A 267 15.41 -3.12 -12.73
C ARG A 267 15.07 -1.70 -12.26
N LEU A 268 13.95 -1.54 -11.53
CA LEU A 268 13.57 -0.24 -10.96
C LEU A 268 14.52 0.18 -9.82
N ILE A 269 14.94 -0.76 -8.98
CA ILE A 269 15.94 -0.50 -7.93
C ILE A 269 17.24 0.00 -8.57
N GLU A 270 17.74 -0.66 -9.60
CA GLU A 270 18.96 -0.25 -10.31
C GLU A 270 18.81 1.12 -10.98
N TYR A 271 17.66 1.37 -11.60
CA TYR A 271 17.34 2.65 -12.21
C TYR A 271 17.32 3.79 -11.18
N PHE A 272 16.57 3.66 -10.09
CA PHE A 272 16.47 4.70 -9.06
C PHE A 272 17.80 4.90 -8.32
N LYS A 273 18.53 3.81 -8.06
CA LYS A 273 19.88 3.90 -7.47
C LYS A 273 20.80 4.77 -8.31
N LYS A 274 20.79 4.60 -9.63
CA LYS A 274 21.61 5.37 -10.56
C LYS A 274 21.14 6.81 -10.70
N GLU A 275 19.82 7.03 -10.86
CA GLU A 275 19.24 8.34 -11.15
C GLU A 275 19.27 9.27 -9.93
N TYR A 276 19.05 8.73 -8.74
CA TYR A 276 18.94 9.49 -7.49
C TYR A 276 20.13 9.32 -6.55
N TYR A 277 21.15 8.55 -6.97
CA TYR A 277 22.37 8.26 -6.19
C TYR A 277 22.09 7.63 -4.81
N PHE A 278 21.08 6.73 -4.76
CA PHE A 278 20.79 5.99 -3.54
C PHE A 278 21.85 4.90 -3.26
N GLU A 279 22.10 4.62 -1.98
CA GLU A 279 23.04 3.57 -1.52
C GLU A 279 22.43 2.15 -1.55
#